data_b2c89f03c8fe1d30491627f2d37e3a16
#
_entry.id   b2c89f03c8fe1d30491627f2d37e3a16
#
_cell.length_a   1.000
_cell.length_b   1.000
_cell.length_c   1.000
_cell.angle_alpha   90.00
_cell.angle_beta   90.00
_cell.angle_gamma   90.00
#
_symmetry.space_group_name_H-M   'P 1'
#
loop_
_entity.id
_entity.type
_entity.pdbx_description
1 polymer ?
#
loop_
_entity_poly.entity_id
_entity_poly.type
_entity_poly.pdbx_seq_one_letter_code
_entity_poly.pdbx_strand_id
1 'polypeptide(L)'
;MGKVVKLEPTSRERVAPRRRGVPAAARLSGAAGAKRRGRPKQEKTALVLGGGGFTGGVYEIGALRALDLLWVNRTVNQFDVYVGTSAGAFIAALCANGVTPEEMMRVVTHQGPLPFRDVNLGDLLRPNLGEIVRKGALMPLRAAKLARQLVSQRGQVSMMDVVAGLAEGLPSGVYTGGGIESYLRRVLNDPDRTNDFHELACELYLTATDLDTCERVVFGEEGNREVPISRAVRASGALPMVYAPVLVEGRELVDGGLVSTTNLDIAVEAGAKLVVVVNPLVPFVNHFDKQVRTMRGSRPRRVSDMGFPQIGYQTFKL
;
A
#
# COMPACT_ATOMS: atom_id res chain seq x y z
N MET A 1 -13.37 8.78 -24.71
CA MET A 1 -14.86 8.80 -24.71
C MET A 1 -15.34 7.37 -24.53
N GLY A 2 -15.79 7.02 -23.35
CA GLY A 2 -16.34 5.69 -23.06
C GLY A 2 -17.77 5.58 -23.60
N LYS A 3 -18.05 4.51 -24.33
CA LYS A 3 -19.39 4.21 -24.83
C LYS A 3 -20.24 3.69 -23.67
N VAL A 4 -21.29 4.41 -23.32
CA VAL A 4 -22.31 3.93 -22.37
C VAL A 4 -23.24 2.99 -23.14
N VAL A 5 -23.27 1.71 -22.77
CA VAL A 5 -24.23 0.73 -23.29
C VAL A 5 -25.43 0.72 -22.35
N LYS A 6 -26.61 1.12 -22.84
CA LYS A 6 -27.88 0.96 -22.13
C LYS A 6 -28.32 -0.50 -22.24
N LEU A 7 -28.47 -1.16 -21.10
CA LEU A 7 -29.12 -2.48 -21.03
C LEU A 7 -30.64 -2.29 -20.91
N GLU A 8 -31.39 -2.73 -21.90
CA GLU A 8 -32.86 -2.78 -21.81
C GLU A 8 -33.30 -4.03 -21.03
N PRO A 9 -34.34 -3.93 -20.19
CA PRO A 9 -34.82 -5.08 -19.44
C PRO A 9 -35.62 -6.02 -20.36
N THR A 10 -35.17 -7.26 -20.48
CA THR A 10 -35.90 -8.33 -21.13
C THR A 10 -37.17 -8.69 -20.34
N SER A 11 -38.32 -8.66 -21.03
CA SER A 11 -39.64 -9.03 -20.52
C SER A 11 -39.67 -10.44 -19.94
N ARG A 12 -39.98 -10.56 -18.66
CA ARG A 12 -40.27 -11.87 -18.01
C ARG A 12 -41.68 -12.29 -18.34
N GLU A 13 -41.81 -13.33 -19.15
CA GLU A 13 -43.04 -14.12 -19.23
C GLU A 13 -43.30 -14.86 -17.89
N ARG A 14 -44.48 -14.61 -17.32
CA ARG A 14 -44.98 -15.31 -16.14
C ARG A 14 -45.54 -16.65 -16.55
N VAL A 15 -44.87 -17.75 -16.19
CA VAL A 15 -45.43 -19.08 -16.26
C VAL A 15 -46.02 -19.45 -14.90
N ALA A 16 -47.32 -19.77 -14.90
CA ALA A 16 -48.10 -20.16 -13.71
C ALA A 16 -47.72 -21.59 -13.23
N PRO A 17 -47.87 -21.91 -11.94
CA PRO A 17 -47.48 -23.22 -11.39
C PRO A 17 -48.57 -24.26 -11.64
N ARG A 18 -48.23 -25.36 -12.34
CA ARG A 18 -49.04 -26.60 -12.40
C ARG A 18 -48.69 -27.46 -11.19
N ARG A 19 -49.68 -27.61 -10.30
CA ARG A 19 -49.70 -28.69 -9.30
C ARG A 19 -49.92 -30.02 -10.00
N ARG A 20 -49.10 -31.04 -9.74
CA ARG A 20 -49.40 -32.44 -9.92
C ARG A 20 -48.82 -33.29 -8.78
N GLY A 21 -49.67 -34.21 -8.36
CA GLY A 21 -49.64 -34.98 -7.15
C GLY A 21 -48.51 -36.02 -7.05
N VAL A 22 -48.33 -36.41 -5.84
CA VAL A 22 -47.41 -37.45 -5.35
C VAL A 22 -48.02 -38.83 -5.65
N PRO A 23 -47.25 -39.83 -6.08
CA PRO A 23 -47.44 -41.21 -5.70
C PRO A 23 -46.27 -41.75 -4.86
N ALA A 24 -46.62 -42.53 -3.89
CA ALA A 24 -45.73 -43.20 -2.97
C ALA A 24 -45.03 -44.41 -3.57
N ALA A 25 -43.87 -44.69 -3.00
CA ALA A 25 -43.18 -45.97 -2.85
C ALA A 25 -42.77 -46.75 -4.09
N ALA A 26 -41.47 -46.78 -4.33
CA ALA A 26 -40.74 -48.00 -4.73
C ALA A 26 -39.34 -47.98 -4.13
N ARG A 27 -39.13 -48.86 -3.15
CA ARG A 27 -37.78 -49.24 -2.69
C ARG A 27 -37.16 -50.09 -3.80
N LEU A 28 -36.00 -49.67 -4.30
CA LEU A 28 -35.08 -50.61 -4.95
C LEU A 28 -33.63 -50.26 -4.48
N SER A 29 -33.08 -51.28 -3.85
CA SER A 29 -31.68 -51.45 -3.51
C SER A 29 -30.82 -51.48 -4.77
N GLY A 30 -29.72 -50.77 -4.74
CA GLY A 30 -28.70 -50.81 -5.80
C GLY A 30 -27.51 -49.93 -5.40
N ALA A 31 -26.63 -50.46 -4.56
CA ALA A 31 -25.37 -49.84 -4.26
C ALA A 31 -24.46 -49.91 -5.49
N ALA A 32 -24.18 -48.80 -6.09
CA ALA A 32 -22.99 -48.63 -6.93
C ALA A 32 -22.37 -47.28 -6.57
N GLY A 33 -21.11 -47.31 -6.12
CA GLY A 33 -20.34 -46.21 -5.57
C GLY A 33 -20.32 -44.97 -6.45
N ALA A 34 -21.16 -44.02 -6.13
CA ALA A 34 -20.97 -42.68 -6.61
C ALA A 34 -19.70 -42.11 -5.92
N LYS A 35 -18.57 -42.10 -6.65
CA LYS A 35 -17.40 -41.32 -6.28
C LYS A 35 -17.92 -39.95 -5.90
N ARG A 36 -17.83 -39.59 -4.61
CA ARG A 36 -18.01 -38.19 -4.14
C ARG A 36 -17.14 -37.35 -5.03
N ARG A 37 -17.72 -36.62 -5.95
CA ARG A 37 -17.03 -35.49 -6.62
C ARG A 37 -16.53 -34.59 -5.50
N GLY A 38 -15.22 -34.59 -5.28
CA GLY A 38 -14.58 -33.71 -4.36
C GLY A 38 -15.09 -32.28 -4.65
N ARG A 39 -15.42 -31.52 -3.63
CA ARG A 39 -15.69 -30.08 -3.79
C ARG A 39 -14.59 -29.54 -4.70
N PRO A 40 -14.94 -28.78 -5.75
CA PRO A 40 -13.92 -28.13 -6.57
C PRO A 40 -13.00 -27.37 -5.60
N LYS A 41 -11.69 -27.61 -5.72
CA LYS A 41 -10.67 -26.92 -4.93
C LYS A 41 -10.91 -25.44 -5.21
N GLN A 42 -11.29 -24.69 -4.19
CA GLN A 42 -11.59 -23.28 -4.35
C GLN A 42 -10.32 -22.62 -4.90
N GLU A 43 -10.43 -21.99 -6.05
CA GLU A 43 -9.30 -21.36 -6.70
C GLU A 43 -8.82 -20.19 -5.84
N LYS A 44 -7.51 -20.13 -5.61
CA LYS A 44 -6.86 -19.14 -4.77
C LYS A 44 -7.06 -17.73 -5.34
N THR A 45 -7.42 -16.79 -4.51
CA THR A 45 -7.73 -15.42 -4.89
C THR A 45 -6.80 -14.44 -4.21
N ALA A 46 -6.42 -13.37 -4.90
CA ALA A 46 -5.53 -12.35 -4.36
C ALA A 46 -6.09 -10.94 -4.50
N LEU A 47 -5.76 -10.09 -3.52
CA LEU A 47 -5.97 -8.65 -3.53
C LEU A 47 -4.59 -7.96 -3.53
N VAL A 48 -4.35 -7.14 -4.54
CA VAL A 48 -3.13 -6.35 -4.70
C VAL A 48 -3.45 -4.87 -4.53
N LEU A 49 -2.80 -4.23 -3.58
CA LEU A 49 -2.98 -2.82 -3.22
C LEU A 49 -1.71 -2.03 -3.52
N GLY A 50 -1.83 -1.03 -4.37
CA GLY A 50 -0.71 -0.25 -4.86
C GLY A 50 -0.28 0.87 -3.90
N GLY A 51 0.83 1.50 -4.22
CA GLY A 51 1.26 2.70 -3.51
C GLY A 51 0.38 3.92 -3.83
N GLY A 52 0.54 5.02 -3.11
CA GLY A 52 -0.20 6.25 -3.41
C GLY A 52 -0.20 7.27 -2.28
N GLY A 53 0.59 7.04 -1.25
CA GLY A 53 0.65 7.89 -0.07
C GLY A 53 -0.70 7.93 0.67
N PHE A 54 -0.91 8.94 1.51
CA PHE A 54 -2.12 9.05 2.32
C PHE A 54 -3.40 9.10 1.48
N THR A 55 -3.40 9.89 0.39
CA THR A 55 -4.57 10.00 -0.51
C THR A 55 -4.85 8.69 -1.26
N GLY A 56 -3.81 7.94 -1.59
CA GLY A 56 -3.93 6.59 -2.17
C GLY A 56 -4.62 5.63 -1.21
N GLY A 57 -4.21 5.59 0.06
CA GLY A 57 -4.85 4.75 1.07
C GLY A 57 -6.33 5.07 1.26
N VAL A 58 -6.71 6.37 1.27
CA VAL A 58 -8.13 6.77 1.34
C VAL A 58 -8.90 6.30 0.10
N TYR A 59 -8.30 6.40 -1.09
CA TYR A 59 -8.89 5.89 -2.33
C TYR A 59 -9.10 4.37 -2.26
N GLU A 60 -8.09 3.62 -1.78
CA GLU A 60 -8.17 2.17 -1.61
C GLU A 60 -9.29 1.76 -0.65
N ILE A 61 -9.40 2.41 0.50
CA ILE A 61 -10.50 2.15 1.45
C ILE A 61 -11.86 2.34 0.76
N GLY A 62 -12.02 3.41 -0.03
CA GLY A 62 -13.24 3.66 -0.79
C GLY A 62 -13.52 2.59 -1.84
N ALA A 63 -12.49 2.16 -2.59
CA ALA A 63 -12.60 1.10 -3.59
C ALA A 63 -12.94 -0.26 -2.96
N LEU A 64 -12.31 -0.62 -1.85
CA LEU A 64 -12.58 -1.86 -1.12
C LEU A 64 -14.00 -1.87 -0.53
N ARG A 65 -14.45 -0.73 0.00
CA ARG A 65 -15.83 -0.58 0.47
C ARG A 65 -16.84 -0.75 -0.68
N ALA A 66 -16.55 -0.21 -1.85
CA ALA A 66 -17.40 -0.39 -3.03
C ALA A 66 -17.43 -1.87 -3.47
N LEU A 67 -16.30 -2.57 -3.42
CA LEU A 67 -16.25 -4.01 -3.69
C LEU A 67 -17.11 -4.81 -2.71
N ASP A 68 -17.04 -4.53 -1.41
CA ASP A 68 -17.85 -5.18 -0.39
C ASP A 68 -19.37 -4.96 -0.61
N LEU A 69 -19.76 -3.78 -1.06
CA LEU A 69 -21.16 -3.46 -1.37
C LEU A 69 -21.66 -4.16 -2.64
N LEU A 70 -20.78 -4.45 -3.60
CA LEU A 70 -21.11 -5.08 -4.87
C LEU A 70 -21.07 -6.60 -4.81
N TRP A 71 -20.29 -7.18 -3.89
CA TRP A 71 -20.14 -8.62 -3.78
C TRP A 71 -21.29 -9.26 -3.00
N VAL A 72 -21.74 -10.41 -3.51
CA VAL A 72 -22.76 -11.22 -2.86
C VAL A 72 -22.07 -12.37 -2.14
N ASN A 73 -22.29 -12.47 -0.82
CA ASN A 73 -21.76 -13.55 0.04
C ASN A 73 -20.22 -13.62 0.13
N ARG A 74 -19.53 -12.54 -0.13
CA ARG A 74 -18.07 -12.45 0.02
C ARG A 74 -17.67 -11.03 0.43
N THR A 75 -16.57 -10.91 1.21
CA THR A 75 -15.97 -9.62 1.59
C THR A 75 -14.52 -9.55 1.15
N VAL A 76 -13.96 -8.34 1.14
CA VAL A 76 -12.53 -8.11 0.84
C VAL A 76 -11.59 -8.69 1.88
N ASN A 77 -12.09 -9.07 3.06
CA ASN A 77 -11.32 -9.76 4.10
C ASN A 77 -11.23 -11.29 3.88
N GLN A 78 -11.75 -11.81 2.76
CA GLN A 78 -11.79 -13.24 2.43
C GLN A 78 -10.93 -13.61 1.23
N PHE A 79 -9.93 -12.79 0.90
CA PHE A 79 -8.90 -13.18 -0.05
C PHE A 79 -7.90 -14.15 0.61
N ASP A 80 -7.35 -15.05 -0.19
CA ASP A 80 -6.35 -16.02 0.25
C ASP A 80 -4.95 -15.35 0.33
N VAL A 81 -4.72 -14.33 -0.50
CA VAL A 81 -3.45 -13.61 -0.63
C VAL A 81 -3.69 -12.10 -0.64
N TYR A 82 -2.92 -11.37 0.14
CA TYR A 82 -2.84 -9.91 0.11
C TYR A 82 -1.43 -9.48 -0.27
N VAL A 83 -1.32 -8.57 -1.22
CA VAL A 83 -0.05 -7.93 -1.59
C VAL A 83 -0.20 -6.44 -1.42
N GLY A 84 0.70 -5.80 -0.67
CA GLY A 84 0.63 -4.38 -0.40
C GLY A 84 1.96 -3.65 -0.62
N THR A 85 1.87 -2.43 -1.17
CA THR A 85 3.02 -1.56 -1.39
C THR A 85 2.72 -0.18 -0.82
N SER A 86 3.63 0.40 -0.02
CA SER A 86 3.50 1.75 0.54
C SER A 86 2.18 1.94 1.33
N ALA A 87 1.31 2.86 0.90
CA ALA A 87 -0.02 3.01 1.50
C ALA A 87 -0.83 1.71 1.43
N GLY A 88 -0.76 0.99 0.29
CA GLY A 88 -1.42 -0.29 0.12
C GLY A 88 -0.89 -1.36 1.08
N ALA A 89 0.36 -1.28 1.52
CA ALA A 89 0.89 -2.18 2.56
C ALA A 89 0.17 -2.00 3.90
N PHE A 90 -0.13 -0.76 4.27
CA PHE A 90 -0.89 -0.45 5.48
C PHE A 90 -2.32 -1.02 5.39
N ILE A 91 -3.00 -0.79 4.27
CA ILE A 91 -4.38 -1.27 4.05
C ILE A 91 -4.41 -2.80 3.94
N ALA A 92 -3.46 -3.43 3.22
CA ALA A 92 -3.36 -4.88 3.11
C ALA A 92 -3.16 -5.56 4.47
N ALA A 93 -2.29 -5.00 5.33
CA ALA A 93 -2.06 -5.50 6.68
C ALA A 93 -3.33 -5.45 7.54
N LEU A 94 -4.13 -4.40 7.42
CA LEU A 94 -5.42 -4.29 8.11
C LEU A 94 -6.44 -5.29 7.57
N CYS A 95 -6.57 -5.42 6.23
CA CYS A 95 -7.49 -6.39 5.60
C CYS A 95 -7.14 -7.83 5.98
N ALA A 96 -5.86 -8.20 5.94
CA ALA A 96 -5.37 -9.52 6.33
C ALA A 96 -5.67 -9.85 7.82
N ASN A 97 -5.75 -8.83 8.65
CA ASN A 97 -6.14 -8.91 10.07
C ASN A 97 -7.66 -8.76 10.30
N GLY A 98 -8.48 -8.87 9.26
CA GLY A 98 -9.94 -8.85 9.39
C GLY A 98 -10.55 -7.46 9.59
N VAL A 99 -9.77 -6.37 9.55
CA VAL A 99 -10.31 -5.01 9.62
C VAL A 99 -11.08 -4.69 8.35
N THR A 100 -12.34 -4.35 8.49
CA THR A 100 -13.23 -4.09 7.35
C THR A 100 -13.01 -2.70 6.74
N PRO A 101 -13.28 -2.50 5.45
CA PRO A 101 -13.22 -1.17 4.83
C PRO A 101 -14.14 -0.15 5.49
N GLU A 102 -15.28 -0.59 6.03
CA GLU A 102 -16.19 0.28 6.78
C GLU A 102 -15.55 0.79 8.08
N GLU A 103 -14.84 -0.08 8.82
CA GLU A 103 -14.11 0.31 10.03
C GLU A 103 -12.99 1.30 9.71
N MET A 104 -12.22 1.04 8.64
CA MET A 104 -11.19 1.97 8.18
C MET A 104 -11.78 3.33 7.78
N MET A 105 -12.92 3.33 7.07
CA MET A 105 -13.61 4.56 6.67
C MET A 105 -14.07 5.37 7.88
N ARG A 106 -14.60 4.73 8.92
CA ARG A 106 -15.01 5.42 10.16
C ARG A 106 -13.83 6.12 10.83
N VAL A 107 -12.65 5.49 10.85
CA VAL A 107 -11.43 6.12 11.38
C VAL A 107 -11.04 7.35 10.58
N VAL A 108 -11.06 7.25 9.24
CA VAL A 108 -10.69 8.38 8.35
C VAL A 108 -11.68 9.54 8.43
N THR A 109 -12.98 9.23 8.57
CA THR A 109 -14.05 10.25 8.60
C THR A 109 -14.38 10.74 10.00
N HIS A 110 -13.80 10.15 11.05
CA HIS A 110 -14.13 10.41 12.47
C HIS A 110 -15.61 10.24 12.81
N GLN A 111 -16.28 9.26 12.16
CA GLN A 111 -17.72 9.04 12.32
C GLN A 111 -18.04 7.76 13.10
N GLY A 112 -18.89 7.86 14.11
CA GLY A 112 -19.37 6.73 14.89
C GLY A 112 -18.37 6.20 15.93
N PRO A 113 -18.66 5.05 16.58
CA PRO A 113 -17.74 4.39 17.48
C PRO A 113 -16.52 3.90 16.68
N LEU A 114 -15.34 4.36 17.09
CA LEU A 114 -14.09 3.98 16.42
C LEU A 114 -13.71 2.55 16.84
N PRO A 115 -13.45 1.64 15.89
CA PRO A 115 -13.06 0.26 16.17
C PRO A 115 -11.67 0.16 16.80
N PHE A 116 -10.85 1.19 16.62
CA PHE A 116 -9.53 1.35 17.21
C PHE A 116 -9.18 2.84 17.31
N ARG A 117 -8.10 3.13 18.04
CA ARG A 117 -7.72 4.52 18.35
C ARG A 117 -7.52 5.35 17.07
N ASP A 118 -8.03 6.57 17.12
CA ASP A 118 -7.95 7.54 16.02
C ASP A 118 -6.51 7.77 15.52
N VAL A 119 -6.37 7.98 14.21
CA VAL A 119 -5.09 8.33 13.57
C VAL A 119 -4.86 9.82 13.74
N ASN A 120 -4.01 10.20 14.66
CA ASN A 120 -3.55 11.57 14.73
C ASN A 120 -2.44 11.79 13.69
N LEU A 121 -2.63 12.76 12.79
CA LEU A 121 -1.60 13.16 11.82
C LEU A 121 -0.26 13.49 12.50
N GLY A 122 -0.28 14.05 13.72
CA GLY A 122 0.92 14.28 14.52
C GLY A 122 1.68 13.01 14.92
N ASP A 123 0.97 11.88 15.06
CA ASP A 123 1.62 10.58 15.32
C ASP A 123 2.31 10.03 14.06
N LEU A 124 1.75 10.28 12.88
CA LEU A 124 2.34 9.86 11.61
C LEU A 124 3.54 10.71 11.22
N LEU A 125 3.48 12.01 11.51
CA LEU A 125 4.47 13.01 11.11
C LEU A 125 5.41 13.37 12.27
N ARG A 126 6.08 12.38 12.88
CA ARG A 126 7.10 12.63 13.90
C ARG A 126 8.38 13.14 13.27
N PRO A 127 8.79 14.40 13.53
CA PRO A 127 10.00 14.98 12.94
C PRO A 127 11.25 14.18 13.32
N ASN A 128 12.18 14.06 12.39
CA ASN A 128 13.50 13.43 12.62
C ASN A 128 14.48 14.38 13.28
N LEU A 129 14.05 14.97 14.42
CA LEU A 129 14.83 16.02 15.12
C LEU A 129 16.22 15.54 15.53
N GLY A 130 16.37 14.27 15.93
CA GLY A 130 17.65 13.72 16.35
C GLY A 130 18.71 13.77 15.26
N GLU A 131 18.35 13.38 14.05
CA GLU A 131 19.25 13.41 12.90
C GLU A 131 19.47 14.84 12.42
N ILE A 132 18.41 15.65 12.36
CA ILE A 132 18.48 17.07 11.95
C ILE A 132 19.44 17.83 12.86
N VAL A 133 19.32 17.69 14.18
CA VAL A 133 20.21 18.34 15.14
C VAL A 133 21.63 17.82 15.03
N ARG A 134 21.82 16.49 14.97
CA ARG A 134 23.15 15.87 14.84
C ARG A 134 23.87 16.32 13.57
N LYS A 135 23.20 16.27 12.42
CA LYS A 135 23.79 16.68 11.13
C LYS A 135 24.01 18.19 11.06
N GLY A 136 23.08 18.99 11.59
CA GLY A 136 23.21 20.44 11.68
C GLY A 136 24.38 20.88 12.57
N ALA A 137 24.59 20.27 13.72
CA ALA A 137 25.70 20.52 14.60
C ALA A 137 27.08 20.19 13.98
N LEU A 138 27.11 19.16 13.10
CA LEU A 138 28.33 18.74 12.40
C LEU A 138 28.60 19.53 11.10
N MET A 139 27.63 20.32 10.63
CA MET A 139 27.74 21.09 9.37
C MET A 139 28.97 22.00 9.32
N PRO A 140 29.33 22.81 10.38
CA PRO A 140 30.49 23.64 10.35
C PRO A 140 31.82 22.88 10.21
N LEU A 141 31.91 21.74 10.89
CA LEU A 141 33.09 20.85 10.81
C LEU A 141 33.22 20.21 9.41
N ARG A 142 32.12 19.82 8.78
CA ARG A 142 32.10 19.28 7.41
C ARG A 142 32.46 20.35 6.39
N ALA A 143 31.92 21.55 6.53
CA ALA A 143 32.24 22.68 5.67
C ALA A 143 33.76 23.05 5.77
N ALA A 144 34.31 23.06 6.98
CA ALA A 144 35.75 23.29 7.20
C ALA A 144 36.62 22.17 6.59
N LYS A 145 36.20 20.90 6.72
CA LYS A 145 36.87 19.73 6.09
C LYS A 145 36.85 19.85 4.56
N LEU A 146 35.69 20.17 3.99
CA LEU A 146 35.50 20.33 2.55
C LEU A 146 36.35 21.52 2.03
N ALA A 147 36.35 22.67 2.71
CA ALA A 147 37.19 23.80 2.38
C ALA A 147 38.68 23.45 2.42
N ARG A 148 39.12 22.69 3.42
CA ARG A 148 40.51 22.20 3.52
C ARG A 148 40.87 21.26 2.37
N GLN A 149 39.97 20.36 1.96
CA GLN A 149 40.16 19.48 0.81
C GLN A 149 40.27 20.27 -0.49
N LEU A 150 39.42 21.28 -0.70
CA LEU A 150 39.47 22.19 -1.84
C LEU A 150 40.80 22.93 -1.96
N VAL A 151 41.36 23.35 -0.83
CA VAL A 151 42.65 24.03 -0.79
C VAL A 151 43.83 23.07 -1.01
N SER A 152 43.76 21.85 -0.44
CA SER A 152 44.84 20.87 -0.50
C SER A 152 44.95 20.15 -1.84
N GLN A 153 43.84 19.95 -2.52
CA GLN A 153 43.74 19.19 -3.78
C GLN A 153 43.57 20.16 -4.98
N ARG A 154 44.53 21.06 -5.17
CA ARG A 154 44.51 22.07 -6.23
C ARG A 154 44.03 21.54 -7.57
N GLY A 155 42.75 21.79 -7.90
CA GLY A 155 42.16 21.53 -9.23
C GLY A 155 41.64 20.12 -9.51
N GLN A 156 41.66 19.19 -8.53
CA GLN A 156 41.12 17.84 -8.71
C GLN A 156 39.71 17.63 -8.11
N VAL A 157 39.17 18.64 -7.40
CA VAL A 157 37.84 18.55 -6.79
C VAL A 157 36.79 19.01 -7.79
N SER A 158 35.91 18.09 -8.21
CA SER A 158 34.78 18.39 -9.07
C SER A 158 33.73 19.19 -8.33
N MET A 159 32.95 19.98 -9.07
CA MET A 159 31.71 20.60 -8.53
C MET A 159 30.76 19.55 -7.93
N MET A 160 30.75 18.34 -8.48
CA MET A 160 29.98 17.23 -7.96
C MET A 160 30.44 16.77 -6.58
N ASP A 161 31.75 16.79 -6.30
CA ASP A 161 32.29 16.42 -4.99
C ASP A 161 31.87 17.44 -3.91
N VAL A 162 31.79 18.71 -4.29
CA VAL A 162 31.29 19.77 -3.41
C VAL A 162 29.80 19.59 -3.12
N VAL A 163 29.00 19.31 -4.15
CA VAL A 163 27.55 19.06 -4.02
C VAL A 163 27.29 17.80 -3.18
N ALA A 164 28.03 16.72 -3.43
CA ALA A 164 27.94 15.50 -2.66
C ALA A 164 28.29 15.73 -1.17
N GLY A 165 29.39 16.42 -0.89
CA GLY A 165 29.81 16.72 0.47
C GLY A 165 28.82 17.62 1.24
N LEU A 166 28.12 18.52 0.56
CA LEU A 166 27.04 19.31 1.14
C LEU A 166 25.75 18.46 1.34
N ALA A 167 25.45 17.59 0.39
CA ALA A 167 24.28 16.71 0.46
C ALA A 167 24.36 15.71 1.63
N GLU A 168 25.57 15.22 1.98
CA GLU A 168 25.80 14.41 3.19
C GLU A 168 25.35 15.10 4.49
N GLY A 169 25.29 16.43 4.49
CA GLY A 169 24.81 17.24 5.62
C GLY A 169 23.30 17.26 5.77
N LEU A 170 22.54 16.87 4.75
CA LEU A 170 21.09 16.83 4.81
C LEU A 170 20.60 15.60 5.59
N PRO A 171 19.45 15.69 6.29
CA PRO A 171 18.84 14.53 6.94
C PRO A 171 18.40 13.52 5.89
N SER A 172 18.41 12.23 6.24
CA SER A 172 17.96 11.14 5.37
C SER A 172 16.45 11.18 5.10
N GLY A 173 15.69 11.83 5.96
CA GLY A 173 14.26 12.09 5.84
C GLY A 173 13.81 13.13 6.85
N VAL A 174 12.75 13.85 6.52
CA VAL A 174 12.15 14.88 7.39
C VAL A 174 11.49 14.25 8.62
N TYR A 175 10.85 13.08 8.42
CA TYR A 175 10.12 12.33 9.45
C TYR A 175 10.75 10.96 9.70
N THR A 176 10.55 10.42 10.91
CA THR A 176 11.12 9.10 11.28
C THR A 176 10.30 7.91 10.80
N GLY A 177 9.01 8.11 10.48
CA GLY A 177 8.08 7.01 10.20
C GLY A 177 7.72 6.12 11.41
N GLY A 178 8.38 6.30 12.55
CA GLY A 178 8.14 5.50 13.78
C GLY A 178 6.72 5.64 14.35
N GLY A 179 6.02 6.72 14.01
CA GLY A 179 4.62 6.91 14.36
C GLY A 179 3.69 5.90 13.69
N ILE A 180 3.91 5.63 12.40
CA ILE A 180 3.16 4.64 11.60
C ILE A 180 3.34 3.25 12.23
N GLU A 181 4.59 2.84 12.49
CA GLU A 181 4.91 1.56 13.13
C GLU A 181 4.24 1.43 14.50
N SER A 182 4.36 2.46 15.34
CA SER A 182 3.79 2.45 16.70
C SER A 182 2.26 2.42 16.68
N TYR A 183 1.64 3.12 15.74
CA TYR A 183 0.19 3.10 15.56
C TYR A 183 -0.29 1.72 15.13
N LEU A 184 0.29 1.17 14.05
CA LEU A 184 -0.14 -0.13 13.54
C LEU A 184 0.12 -1.25 14.54
N ARG A 185 1.25 -1.24 15.25
CA ARG A 185 1.54 -2.19 16.32
C ARG A 185 0.43 -2.20 17.39
N ARG A 186 -0.07 -1.02 17.78
CA ARG A 186 -1.18 -0.94 18.75
C ARG A 186 -2.48 -1.51 18.19
N VAL A 187 -2.77 -1.27 16.91
CA VAL A 187 -3.96 -1.82 16.24
C VAL A 187 -3.87 -3.33 16.11
N LEU A 188 -2.69 -3.87 15.79
CA LEU A 188 -2.47 -5.30 15.60
C LEU A 188 -2.23 -6.08 16.91
N ASN A 189 -2.04 -5.40 18.03
CA ASN A 189 -1.97 -6.03 19.36
C ASN A 189 -3.35 -6.29 20.01
N ASP A 190 -4.44 -6.05 19.28
CA ASP A 190 -5.78 -6.44 19.68
C ASP A 190 -5.87 -7.98 19.75
N PRO A 191 -6.59 -8.60 20.71
CA PRO A 191 -6.67 -10.06 20.85
C PRO A 191 -7.13 -10.82 19.60
N ASP A 192 -7.90 -10.18 18.72
CA ASP A 192 -8.41 -10.78 17.48
C ASP A 192 -7.50 -10.53 16.28
N ARG A 193 -6.30 -9.95 16.47
CA ARG A 193 -5.37 -9.56 15.42
C ARG A 193 -3.96 -10.01 15.74
N THR A 194 -3.09 -9.97 14.75
CA THR A 194 -1.67 -10.33 14.95
C THR A 194 -0.72 -9.38 14.23
N ASN A 195 0.44 -9.17 14.81
CA ASN A 195 1.57 -8.44 14.21
C ASN A 195 2.64 -9.41 13.66
N ASP A 196 2.31 -10.69 13.54
CA ASP A 196 3.17 -11.77 13.05
C ASP A 196 2.60 -12.37 11.76
N PHE A 197 3.43 -12.47 10.72
CA PHE A 197 3.03 -13.07 9.44
C PHE A 197 2.68 -14.56 9.56
N HIS A 198 3.27 -15.28 10.51
CA HIS A 198 3.02 -16.72 10.72
C HIS A 198 1.64 -17.01 11.32
N GLU A 199 1.08 -16.06 12.05
CA GLU A 199 -0.20 -16.25 12.74
C GLU A 199 -1.40 -15.86 11.89
N LEU A 200 -1.17 -15.25 10.71
CA LEU A 200 -2.25 -14.87 9.81
C LEU A 200 -2.93 -16.10 9.19
N ALA A 201 -4.25 -16.05 9.05
CA ALA A 201 -5.04 -17.08 8.37
C ALA A 201 -4.91 -17.05 6.85
N CYS A 202 -4.33 -16.00 6.29
CA CYS A 202 -4.11 -15.74 4.86
C CYS A 202 -2.64 -15.41 4.61
N GLU A 203 -2.22 -15.40 3.35
CA GLU A 203 -0.88 -14.98 2.98
C GLU A 203 -0.85 -13.45 2.82
N LEU A 204 0.11 -12.81 3.47
CA LEU A 204 0.35 -11.37 3.36
C LEU A 204 1.77 -11.13 2.87
N TYR A 205 1.89 -10.38 1.79
CA TYR A 205 3.17 -9.95 1.22
C TYR A 205 3.24 -8.43 1.19
N LEU A 206 4.31 -7.87 1.77
CA LEU A 206 4.55 -6.43 1.79
C LEU A 206 5.90 -6.15 1.14
N THR A 207 5.98 -5.12 0.30
CA THR A 207 7.20 -4.86 -0.46
C THR A 207 7.92 -3.62 0.02
N ALA A 208 9.25 -3.69 0.08
CA ALA A 208 10.14 -2.56 0.26
C ALA A 208 11.26 -2.62 -0.78
N THR A 209 12.09 -1.59 -0.82
CA THR A 209 13.27 -1.50 -1.69
C THR A 209 14.51 -1.37 -0.82
N ASP A 210 15.50 -2.22 -1.05
CA ASP A 210 16.81 -2.10 -0.44
C ASP A 210 17.55 -0.91 -1.07
N LEU A 211 17.99 0.04 -0.25
CA LEU A 211 18.58 1.29 -0.75
C LEU A 211 19.98 1.09 -1.33
N ASP A 212 20.72 0.09 -0.84
CA ASP A 212 22.09 -0.17 -1.27
C ASP A 212 22.14 -1.03 -2.55
N THR A 213 21.26 -2.02 -2.66
CA THR A 213 21.24 -2.96 -3.80
C THR A 213 20.22 -2.58 -4.87
N CYS A 214 19.28 -1.69 -4.58
CA CYS A 214 18.12 -1.36 -5.42
C CYS A 214 17.20 -2.55 -5.70
N GLU A 215 17.30 -3.62 -4.92
CA GLU A 215 16.48 -4.82 -5.08
C GLU A 215 15.18 -4.72 -4.28
N ARG A 216 14.16 -5.39 -4.80
CA ARG A 216 12.89 -5.56 -4.10
C ARG A 216 13.05 -6.52 -2.92
N VAL A 217 12.60 -6.11 -1.75
CA VAL A 217 12.48 -6.95 -0.56
C VAL A 217 11.01 -7.27 -0.34
N VAL A 218 10.67 -8.55 -0.20
CA VAL A 218 9.31 -9.03 0.04
C VAL A 218 9.22 -9.60 1.45
N PHE A 219 8.47 -8.94 2.31
CA PHE A 219 8.11 -9.45 3.63
C PHE A 219 6.93 -10.42 3.50
N GLY A 220 6.91 -11.44 4.33
CA GLY A 220 5.94 -12.54 4.25
C GLY A 220 6.45 -13.75 3.47
N GLU A 221 7.54 -13.62 2.70
CA GLU A 221 8.28 -14.74 2.13
C GLU A 221 9.20 -15.40 3.16
N GLU A 222 9.59 -16.64 2.89
CA GLU A 222 10.58 -17.37 3.70
C GLU A 222 11.88 -16.56 3.82
N GLY A 223 12.36 -16.38 5.04
CA GLY A 223 13.53 -15.54 5.34
C GLY A 223 13.23 -14.08 5.70
N ASN A 224 12.02 -13.56 5.43
CA ASN A 224 11.60 -12.21 5.82
C ASN A 224 10.30 -12.21 6.66
N ARG A 225 9.82 -13.37 7.12
CA ARG A 225 8.60 -13.52 7.93
C ARG A 225 8.78 -13.14 9.40
N GLU A 226 10.01 -13.15 9.89
CA GLU A 226 10.34 -12.86 11.30
C GLU A 226 10.19 -11.35 11.61
N VAL A 227 10.14 -10.51 10.58
CA VAL A 227 9.97 -9.08 10.74
C VAL A 227 8.52 -8.77 11.10
N PRO A 228 8.23 -8.04 12.20
CA PRO A 228 6.86 -7.69 12.56
C PRO A 228 6.14 -6.94 11.42
N ILE A 229 4.85 -7.25 11.20
CA ILE A 229 4.03 -6.64 10.15
C ILE A 229 4.08 -5.10 10.24
N SER A 230 3.98 -4.53 11.44
CA SER A 230 4.04 -3.08 11.65
C SER A 230 5.37 -2.46 11.20
N ARG A 231 6.47 -3.20 11.33
CA ARG A 231 7.80 -2.74 10.88
C ARG A 231 7.96 -2.90 9.37
N ALA A 232 7.45 -3.98 8.79
CA ALA A 232 7.39 -4.18 7.34
C ALA A 232 6.58 -3.08 6.65
N VAL A 233 5.41 -2.71 7.21
CA VAL A 233 4.60 -1.58 6.72
C VAL A 233 5.36 -0.26 6.80
N ARG A 234 6.09 -0.01 7.91
CA ARG A 234 6.91 1.19 8.02
C ARG A 234 7.99 1.24 6.94
N ALA A 235 8.68 0.12 6.69
CA ALA A 235 9.70 0.03 5.65
C ALA A 235 9.08 0.27 4.25
N SER A 236 7.95 -0.39 3.98
CA SER A 236 7.19 -0.24 2.74
C SER A 236 6.74 1.19 2.46
N GLY A 237 6.42 1.96 3.50
CA GLY A 237 5.95 3.34 3.39
C GLY A 237 7.06 4.40 3.61
N ALA A 238 8.33 4.01 3.66
CA ALA A 238 9.44 4.92 3.87
C ALA A 238 9.82 5.68 2.58
N LEU A 239 8.92 6.55 2.13
CA LEU A 239 9.13 7.36 0.92
C LEU A 239 10.37 8.25 1.09
N PRO A 240 11.39 8.13 0.18
CA PRO A 240 12.61 8.92 0.25
C PRO A 240 12.35 10.43 0.36
N MET A 241 13.22 11.15 1.06
CA MET A 241 13.12 12.57 1.41
C MET A 241 12.01 12.91 2.40
N VAL A 242 10.93 12.14 2.45
CA VAL A 242 9.82 12.34 3.41
C VAL A 242 10.12 11.60 4.70
N TYR A 243 10.37 10.30 4.60
CA TYR A 243 10.71 9.46 5.75
C TYR A 243 12.16 8.98 5.69
N ALA A 244 12.76 8.83 6.87
CA ALA A 244 14.07 8.20 6.97
C ALA A 244 13.98 6.72 6.60
N PRO A 245 15.02 6.15 5.93
CA PRO A 245 15.12 4.73 5.66
C PRO A 245 14.96 3.90 6.94
N VAL A 246 14.47 2.68 6.81
CA VAL A 246 14.22 1.78 7.93
C VAL A 246 15.26 0.69 7.93
N LEU A 247 16.07 0.65 9.01
CA LEU A 247 17.03 -0.43 9.17
C LEU A 247 16.31 -1.72 9.61
N VAL A 248 16.36 -2.75 8.77
CA VAL A 248 15.80 -4.07 9.03
C VAL A 248 16.89 -5.10 8.74
N GLU A 249 17.29 -5.88 9.73
CA GLU A 249 18.31 -6.95 9.61
C GLU A 249 19.60 -6.52 8.89
N GLY A 250 20.06 -5.29 9.19
CA GLY A 250 21.28 -4.73 8.61
C GLY A 250 21.10 -4.08 7.23
N ARG A 251 19.90 -4.13 6.64
CA ARG A 251 19.55 -3.48 5.35
C ARG A 251 18.83 -2.16 5.58
N GLU A 252 19.17 -1.12 4.86
CA GLU A 252 18.44 0.14 4.83
C GLU A 252 17.34 0.12 3.77
N LEU A 253 16.09 0.06 4.22
CA LEU A 253 14.94 -0.12 3.36
C LEU A 253 14.13 1.18 3.19
N VAL A 254 13.65 1.39 1.97
CA VAL A 254 12.80 2.50 1.56
C VAL A 254 11.53 1.98 0.87
N ASP A 255 10.63 2.89 0.47
CA ASP A 255 9.33 2.58 -0.13
C ASP A 255 9.44 1.59 -1.30
N GLY A 256 8.63 0.54 -1.25
CA GLY A 256 8.59 -0.49 -2.28
C GLY A 256 8.10 0.00 -3.64
N GLY A 257 7.39 1.12 -3.68
CA GLY A 257 6.91 1.75 -4.90
C GLY A 257 8.02 2.27 -5.81
N LEU A 258 9.27 2.34 -5.33
CA LEU A 258 10.43 2.71 -6.15
C LEU A 258 10.75 1.64 -7.20
N VAL A 259 10.58 0.37 -6.89
CA VAL A 259 10.78 -0.74 -7.82
C VAL A 259 9.49 -1.05 -8.58
N SER A 260 8.39 -1.20 -7.85
CA SER A 260 7.07 -1.46 -8.44
C SER A 260 5.95 -0.97 -7.55
N THR A 261 5.00 -0.24 -8.11
CA THR A 261 3.85 0.28 -7.36
C THR A 261 2.75 -0.77 -7.15
N THR A 262 2.70 -1.80 -7.98
CA THR A 262 1.64 -2.83 -7.95
C THR A 262 2.22 -4.22 -8.14
N ASN A 263 2.95 -4.75 -7.24
CA ASN A 263 3.65 -6.02 -7.29
C ASN A 263 2.73 -7.24 -7.55
N LEU A 264 2.09 -7.26 -8.72
CA LEU A 264 1.13 -8.26 -9.18
C LEU A 264 1.75 -9.66 -9.35
N ASP A 265 3.01 -9.71 -9.76
CA ASP A 265 3.80 -10.91 -9.93
C ASP A 265 3.81 -11.78 -8.66
N ILE A 266 3.93 -11.18 -7.48
CA ILE A 266 3.89 -11.89 -6.19
C ILE A 266 2.57 -12.66 -6.02
N ALA A 267 1.43 -12.05 -6.37
CA ALA A 267 0.14 -12.72 -6.27
C ALA A 267 0.03 -13.92 -7.23
N VAL A 268 0.62 -13.80 -8.43
CA VAL A 268 0.65 -14.87 -9.42
C VAL A 268 1.57 -16.00 -8.96
N GLU A 269 2.75 -15.69 -8.45
CA GLU A 269 3.72 -16.65 -7.88
C GLU A 269 3.17 -17.38 -6.66
N ALA A 270 2.37 -16.69 -5.83
CA ALA A 270 1.61 -17.29 -4.74
C ALA A 270 0.49 -18.24 -5.22
N GLY A 271 0.27 -18.36 -6.54
CA GLY A 271 -0.67 -19.30 -7.15
C GLY A 271 -2.12 -18.80 -7.25
N ALA A 272 -2.36 -17.51 -7.12
CA ALA A 272 -3.68 -16.92 -7.29
C ALA A 272 -4.20 -17.09 -8.74
N LYS A 273 -5.47 -17.47 -8.89
CA LYS A 273 -6.16 -17.61 -10.18
C LYS A 273 -7.03 -16.40 -10.51
N LEU A 274 -7.49 -15.70 -9.49
CA LEU A 274 -8.16 -14.42 -9.61
C LEU A 274 -7.38 -13.40 -8.82
N VAL A 275 -6.99 -12.32 -9.47
CA VAL A 275 -6.28 -11.20 -8.83
C VAL A 275 -7.09 -9.93 -9.03
N VAL A 276 -7.45 -9.28 -7.93
CA VAL A 276 -8.06 -7.96 -7.92
C VAL A 276 -6.97 -6.96 -7.58
N VAL A 277 -6.81 -5.94 -8.43
CA VAL A 277 -5.79 -4.89 -8.25
C VAL A 277 -6.47 -3.54 -8.02
N VAL A 278 -6.10 -2.86 -6.95
CA VAL A 278 -6.46 -1.46 -6.72
C VAL A 278 -5.19 -0.63 -6.78
N ASN A 279 -5.06 0.18 -7.81
CA ASN A 279 -3.92 1.08 -7.98
C ASN A 279 -4.39 2.53 -7.98
N PRO A 280 -4.12 3.31 -6.92
CA PRO A 280 -4.49 4.73 -6.85
C PRO A 280 -3.54 5.64 -7.64
N LEU A 281 -2.39 5.12 -8.09
CA LEU A 281 -1.41 5.91 -8.84
C LEU A 281 -1.80 5.96 -10.32
N VAL A 282 -2.53 7.00 -10.67
CA VAL A 282 -2.82 7.32 -12.06
C VAL A 282 -1.94 8.49 -12.49
N PRO A 283 -1.20 8.39 -13.62
CA PRO A 283 -0.44 9.51 -14.15
C PRO A 283 -1.34 10.73 -14.34
N PHE A 284 -0.89 11.88 -13.84
CA PHE A 284 -1.60 13.13 -14.04
C PHE A 284 -1.33 13.66 -15.44
N VAL A 285 -2.32 13.60 -16.32
CA VAL A 285 -2.27 14.25 -17.63
C VAL A 285 -2.67 15.71 -17.46
N ASN A 286 -1.70 16.61 -17.60
CA ASN A 286 -1.97 18.05 -17.51
C ASN A 286 -2.65 18.55 -18.79
N HIS A 287 -3.91 18.94 -18.70
CA HIS A 287 -4.63 19.59 -19.78
C HIS A 287 -4.45 21.10 -19.64
N PHE A 288 -3.61 21.69 -20.48
CA PHE A 288 -3.30 23.13 -20.46
C PHE A 288 -4.55 24.03 -20.67
N ASP A 289 -5.59 23.49 -21.31
CA ASP A 289 -6.85 24.20 -21.57
C ASP A 289 -7.74 24.31 -20.32
N LYS A 290 -7.48 23.51 -19.29
CA LYS A 290 -8.22 23.56 -18.04
C LYS A 290 -7.49 24.43 -17.03
N GLN A 291 -8.10 25.56 -16.68
CA GLN A 291 -7.59 26.41 -15.61
C GLN A 291 -7.72 25.71 -14.26
N VAL A 292 -6.61 25.47 -13.59
CA VAL A 292 -6.60 24.97 -12.22
C VAL A 292 -6.80 26.14 -11.27
N ARG A 293 -7.82 26.07 -10.40
CA ARG A 293 -8.01 27.05 -9.33
C ARG A 293 -6.90 26.91 -8.31
N THR A 294 -6.20 28.00 -8.05
CA THR A 294 -5.16 28.09 -7.02
C THR A 294 -5.52 29.17 -6.03
N MET A 295 -4.88 29.21 -4.87
CA MET A 295 -5.07 30.27 -3.86
C MET A 295 -4.77 31.68 -4.41
N ARG A 296 -4.08 31.81 -5.55
CA ARG A 296 -3.73 33.08 -6.21
C ARG A 296 -4.49 33.32 -7.52
N GLY A 297 -5.57 32.58 -7.81
CA GLY A 297 -6.38 32.71 -9.02
C GLY A 297 -6.18 31.57 -10.03
N SER A 298 -6.97 31.61 -11.13
CA SER A 298 -6.92 30.62 -12.21
C SER A 298 -5.82 30.96 -13.20
N ARG A 299 -4.84 30.06 -13.34
CA ARG A 299 -3.82 30.13 -14.41
C ARG A 299 -3.57 28.75 -15.00
N PRO A 300 -3.29 28.62 -16.32
CA PRO A 300 -2.74 27.39 -16.85
C PRO A 300 -1.39 27.14 -16.18
N ARG A 301 -1.22 25.98 -15.50
CA ARG A 301 0.02 25.63 -14.78
C ARG A 301 0.67 24.42 -15.43
N ARG A 302 1.98 24.51 -15.62
CA ARG A 302 2.81 23.34 -15.87
C ARG A 302 2.97 22.58 -14.55
N VAL A 303 3.27 21.28 -14.63
CA VAL A 303 3.56 20.47 -13.44
C VAL A 303 4.75 21.07 -12.65
N SER A 304 5.74 21.65 -13.37
CA SER A 304 6.87 22.35 -12.79
C SER A 304 6.51 23.56 -11.92
N ASP A 305 5.39 24.25 -12.24
CA ASP A 305 4.95 25.41 -11.46
C ASP A 305 4.34 25.00 -10.09
N MET A 306 4.06 23.73 -9.90
CA MET A 306 3.55 23.16 -8.64
C MET A 306 4.70 22.84 -7.66
N GLY A 307 5.96 23.02 -8.09
CA GLY A 307 7.16 22.83 -7.28
C GLY A 307 7.69 21.40 -7.24
N PHE A 308 8.83 21.27 -6.59
CA PHE A 308 9.59 20.02 -6.52
C PHE A 308 8.80 18.78 -6.03
N PRO A 309 7.93 18.89 -4.99
CA PRO A 309 7.18 17.72 -4.53
C PRO A 309 6.26 17.15 -5.62
N GLN A 310 5.61 18.00 -6.41
CA GLN A 310 4.70 17.55 -7.46
C GLN A 310 5.45 16.96 -8.65
N ILE A 311 6.61 17.49 -8.97
CA ILE A 311 7.49 16.91 -10.00
C ILE A 311 7.92 15.51 -9.58
N GLY A 312 8.43 15.36 -8.36
CA GLY A 312 8.81 14.06 -7.80
C GLY A 312 7.64 13.08 -7.81
N TYR A 313 6.47 13.52 -7.31
CA TYR A 313 5.26 12.69 -7.30
C TYR A 313 4.82 12.25 -8.71
N GLN A 314 4.92 13.13 -9.70
CA GLN A 314 4.62 12.78 -11.09
C GLN A 314 5.61 11.78 -11.66
N THR A 315 6.90 11.93 -11.34
CA THR A 315 7.95 11.00 -11.78
C THR A 315 7.73 9.58 -11.25
N PHE A 316 7.25 9.43 -10.02
CA PHE A 316 6.87 8.12 -9.45
C PHE A 316 5.63 7.49 -10.11
N LYS A 317 4.84 8.26 -10.86
CA LYS A 317 3.63 7.77 -11.54
C LYS A 317 3.86 7.36 -12.99
N LEU A 318 5.00 7.75 -13.54
CA LEU A 318 5.39 7.40 -14.91
C LEU A 318 6.00 6.02 -14.98
#